data_4dde3eb8f2dc87eb2ecc2135f9d27556
#
_entry.id   4dde3eb8f2dc87eb2ecc2135f9d27556
#
_cell.length_a   1.000
_cell.length_b   1.000
_cell.length_c   1.000
_cell.angle_alpha   90.00
_cell.angle_beta   90.00
_cell.angle_gamma   90.00
#
_symmetry.space_group_name_H-M   'P 1'
#
loop_
_entity.id
_entity.type
_entity.pdbx_description
1 polymer ?
#
loop_
_entity_poly.entity_id
_entity_poly.type
_entity_poly.pdbx_seq_one_letter_code
_entity_poly.pdbx_strand_id
1 'polypeptide(L)'
;MASFSLPAIGNLEAYISAVNRLPLLSPERETELGRKLRDQGDLDAARELILSHLRLVVSTARQYLGYGLPHADLIQEGNVGLMKAVKRFDPERGVRLVSFALHWIKAEIHEFILRNWRMVKVATTKAQRKLFFNLRSQKQELEKSASA
;
A
#
# COMPACT_ATOMS: atom_id res chain seq x y z
N MET A 1 21.48 0.15 12.05
CA MET A 1 20.23 -0.57 11.87
C MET A 1 20.06 -0.94 10.41
N ALA A 2 19.96 -2.23 10.13
CA ALA A 2 19.77 -2.66 8.75
C ALA A 2 18.47 -2.08 8.22
N SER A 3 18.55 -1.29 7.17
CA SER A 3 17.36 -0.81 6.50
C SER A 3 16.66 -1.99 5.83
N PHE A 4 15.39 -2.13 6.10
CA PHE A 4 14.59 -3.13 5.43
C PHE A 4 14.36 -2.69 3.98
N SER A 5 14.81 -3.48 3.03
CA SER A 5 14.55 -3.21 1.61
C SER A 5 13.53 -4.18 1.06
N LEU A 6 12.56 -3.64 0.33
CA LEU A 6 11.56 -4.44 -0.35
C LEU A 6 12.19 -5.11 -1.59
N PRO A 7 11.68 -6.28 -2.01
CA PRO A 7 12.14 -6.92 -3.23
C PRO A 7 11.98 -5.99 -4.43
N ALA A 8 12.99 -5.93 -5.29
CA ALA A 8 12.91 -5.16 -6.52
C ALA A 8 11.94 -5.80 -7.50
N ILE A 9 11.15 -4.99 -8.19
CA ILE A 9 10.22 -5.46 -9.21
C ILE A 9 10.92 -5.45 -10.58
N GLY A 10 11.84 -6.39 -10.78
CA GLY A 10 12.51 -6.57 -12.08
C GLY A 10 11.64 -7.30 -13.09
N ASN A 11 10.89 -8.29 -12.62
CA ASN A 11 9.92 -9.05 -13.41
C ASN A 11 8.61 -9.07 -12.64
N LEU A 12 7.59 -8.40 -13.17
CA LEU A 12 6.31 -8.23 -12.48
C LEU A 12 5.61 -9.57 -12.21
N GLU A 13 5.60 -10.47 -13.17
CA GLU A 13 4.94 -11.78 -13.01
C GLU A 13 5.63 -12.62 -11.93
N ALA A 14 6.96 -12.63 -11.93
CA ALA A 14 7.74 -13.34 -10.92
C ALA A 14 7.51 -12.73 -9.54
N TYR A 15 7.46 -11.40 -9.45
CA TYR A 15 7.17 -10.71 -8.20
C TYR A 15 5.80 -11.08 -7.65
N ILE A 16 4.75 -11.01 -8.48
CA ILE A 16 3.39 -11.35 -8.08
C ILE A 16 3.31 -12.82 -7.64
N SER A 17 3.93 -13.70 -8.37
CA SER A 17 3.97 -15.13 -8.03
C SER A 17 4.65 -15.35 -6.66
N ALA A 18 5.78 -14.70 -6.42
CA ALA A 18 6.51 -14.80 -5.15
C ALA A 18 5.67 -14.27 -3.99
N VAL A 19 5.03 -13.12 -4.18
CA VAL A 19 4.19 -12.48 -3.15
C VAL A 19 3.00 -13.37 -2.80
N ASN A 20 2.39 -14.01 -3.78
CA ASN A 20 1.24 -14.89 -3.56
C ASN A 20 1.60 -16.18 -2.81
N ARG A 21 2.87 -16.53 -2.73
CA ARG A 21 3.34 -17.69 -1.95
C ARG A 21 3.63 -17.35 -0.49
N LEU A 22 3.69 -16.07 -0.14
CA LEU A 22 3.96 -15.68 1.23
C LEU A 22 2.77 -16.03 2.12
N PRO A 23 3.02 -16.55 3.34
CA PRO A 23 1.92 -16.95 4.23
C PRO A 23 1.15 -15.75 4.75
N LEU A 24 -0.14 -15.96 4.97
CA LEU A 24 -0.99 -14.99 5.65
C LEU A 24 -0.78 -15.12 7.16
N LEU A 25 -0.97 -14.02 7.88
CA LEU A 25 -0.85 -14.00 9.32
C LEU A 25 -2.21 -14.26 9.99
N SER A 26 -2.20 -15.06 11.07
CA SER A 26 -3.35 -15.16 11.95
C SER A 26 -3.53 -13.84 12.72
N PRO A 27 -4.75 -13.56 13.23
CA PRO A 27 -4.98 -12.38 14.07
C PRO A 27 -4.05 -12.33 15.29
N GLU A 28 -3.81 -13.48 15.90
CA GLU A 28 -2.96 -13.60 17.09
C GLU A 28 -1.50 -13.28 16.78
N ARG A 29 -0.99 -13.82 15.68
CA ARG A 29 0.38 -13.55 15.23
C ARG A 29 0.56 -12.08 14.85
N GLU A 30 -0.41 -11.50 14.17
CA GLU A 30 -0.41 -10.09 13.81
C GLU A 30 -0.34 -9.20 15.05
N THR A 31 -1.14 -9.48 16.06
CA THR A 31 -1.13 -8.76 17.33
C THR A 31 0.22 -8.88 18.03
N GLU A 32 0.77 -10.08 18.09
CA GLU A 32 2.10 -10.34 18.68
C GLU A 32 3.18 -9.51 17.98
N LEU A 33 3.20 -9.54 16.67
CA LEU A 33 4.19 -8.80 15.88
C LEU A 33 4.00 -7.29 16.03
N GLY A 34 2.76 -6.84 16.05
CA GLY A 34 2.44 -5.42 16.25
C GLY A 34 2.94 -4.91 17.60
N ARG A 35 2.79 -5.72 18.65
CA ARG A 35 3.31 -5.39 19.98
C ARG A 35 4.82 -5.36 20.02
N LYS A 36 5.48 -6.34 19.41
CA LYS A 36 6.95 -6.37 19.33
C LYS A 36 7.50 -5.14 18.61
N LEU A 37 6.85 -4.74 17.53
CA LEU A 37 7.27 -3.55 16.80
C LEU A 37 7.06 -2.28 17.62
N ARG A 38 5.88 -2.12 18.21
CA ARG A 38 5.52 -0.93 19.00
C ARG A 38 6.39 -0.80 20.25
N ASP A 39 6.58 -1.87 21.00
CA ASP A 39 7.20 -1.82 22.32
C ASP A 39 8.72 -1.98 22.27
N GLN A 40 9.24 -2.71 21.30
CA GLN A 40 10.66 -3.05 21.20
C GLN A 40 11.34 -2.49 19.93
N GLY A 41 10.58 -1.92 19.01
CA GLY A 41 11.12 -1.49 17.73
C GLY A 41 11.67 -2.65 16.90
N ASP A 42 11.08 -3.83 17.02
CA ASP A 42 11.55 -5.06 16.37
C ASP A 42 11.35 -4.98 14.86
N LEU A 43 12.46 -4.86 14.12
CA LEU A 43 12.41 -4.75 12.67
C LEU A 43 12.05 -6.06 11.97
N ASP A 44 12.39 -7.20 12.56
CA ASP A 44 11.98 -8.49 12.01
C ASP A 44 10.46 -8.64 12.09
N ALA A 45 9.85 -8.13 13.16
CA ALA A 45 8.40 -8.08 13.28
C ALA A 45 7.78 -7.18 12.20
N ALA A 46 8.36 -6.01 11.96
CA ALA A 46 7.91 -5.10 10.90
C ALA A 46 8.01 -5.78 9.53
N ARG A 47 9.11 -6.46 9.26
CA ARG A 47 9.34 -7.18 8.02
C ARG A 47 8.26 -8.25 7.78
N GLU A 48 7.96 -9.04 8.79
CA GLU A 48 6.95 -10.10 8.67
C GLU A 48 5.56 -9.51 8.41
N LEU A 49 5.22 -8.41 9.09
CA LEU A 49 3.96 -7.69 8.86
C LEU A 49 3.87 -7.15 7.42
N ILE A 50 4.95 -6.57 6.91
CA ILE A 50 4.98 -6.04 5.54
C ILE A 50 4.86 -7.17 4.52
N LEU A 51 5.69 -8.22 4.64
CA LEU A 51 5.72 -9.31 3.67
C LEU A 51 4.37 -10.01 3.55
N SER A 52 3.67 -10.19 4.66
CA SER A 52 2.36 -10.85 4.67
C SER A 52 1.25 -10.01 4.00
N HIS A 53 1.49 -8.72 3.76
CA HIS A 53 0.52 -7.80 3.16
C HIS A 53 0.91 -7.29 1.77
N LEU A 54 2.01 -7.77 1.19
CA LEU A 54 2.41 -7.37 -0.17
C LEU A 54 1.37 -7.80 -1.21
N ARG A 55 0.68 -8.91 -0.98
CA ARG A 55 -0.42 -9.36 -1.83
C ARG A 55 -1.55 -8.34 -1.89
N LEU A 56 -1.86 -7.72 -0.76
CA LEU A 56 -2.88 -6.67 -0.69
C LEU A 56 -2.49 -5.47 -1.56
N VAL A 57 -1.21 -5.10 -1.55
CA VAL A 57 -0.72 -3.99 -2.38
C VAL A 57 -0.88 -4.28 -3.86
N VAL A 58 -0.52 -5.49 -4.28
CA VAL A 58 -0.65 -5.90 -5.70
C VAL A 58 -2.10 -5.81 -6.16
N SER A 59 -3.03 -6.37 -5.38
CA SER A 59 -4.45 -6.38 -5.76
C SER A 59 -5.05 -4.98 -5.72
N THR A 60 -4.65 -4.14 -4.77
CA THR A 60 -5.13 -2.76 -4.68
C THR A 60 -4.61 -1.94 -5.85
N ALA A 61 -3.33 -2.05 -6.18
CA ALA A 61 -2.72 -1.33 -7.31
C ALA A 61 -3.38 -1.68 -8.63
N ARG A 62 -3.81 -2.94 -8.79
CA ARG A 62 -4.49 -3.39 -10.01
C ARG A 62 -5.75 -2.58 -10.31
N GLN A 63 -6.44 -2.09 -9.29
CA GLN A 63 -7.66 -1.30 -9.44
C GLN A 63 -7.40 0.06 -10.12
N TYR A 64 -6.14 0.51 -10.16
CA TYR A 64 -5.76 1.82 -10.68
C TYR A 64 -5.05 1.76 -12.03
N LEU A 65 -5.03 0.60 -12.68
CA LEU A 65 -4.39 0.45 -14.01
C LEU A 65 -5.03 1.30 -15.10
N GLY A 66 -6.31 1.63 -14.95
CA GLY A 66 -7.04 2.46 -15.91
C GLY A 66 -6.52 3.89 -16.05
N TYR A 67 -5.67 4.35 -15.13
CA TYR A 67 -5.09 5.69 -15.19
C TYR A 67 -3.86 5.79 -16.11
N GLY A 68 -3.44 4.67 -16.72
CA GLY A 68 -2.36 4.66 -17.70
C GLY A 68 -0.95 4.59 -17.14
N LEU A 69 -0.80 4.31 -15.84
CA LEU A 69 0.52 4.18 -15.22
C LEU A 69 0.92 2.69 -15.10
N PRO A 70 2.22 2.38 -15.13
CA PRO A 70 2.68 1.00 -15.02
C PRO A 70 2.29 0.36 -13.69
N HIS A 71 1.85 -0.88 -13.74
CA HIS A 71 1.46 -1.64 -12.54
C HIS A 71 2.60 -1.72 -11.52
N ALA A 72 3.83 -1.94 -11.99
CA ALA A 72 5.00 -1.99 -11.11
C ALA A 72 5.19 -0.69 -10.32
N ASP A 73 5.00 0.45 -10.94
CA ASP A 73 5.13 1.75 -10.27
C ASP A 73 4.03 1.97 -9.24
N LEU A 74 2.81 1.57 -9.57
CA LEU A 74 1.67 1.64 -8.62
C LEU A 74 1.92 0.73 -7.40
N ILE A 75 2.48 -0.45 -7.62
CA ILE A 75 2.84 -1.37 -6.53
C ILE A 75 3.93 -0.75 -5.65
N GLN A 76 4.96 -0.15 -6.23
CA GLN A 76 6.02 0.50 -5.46
C GLN A 76 5.47 1.59 -4.54
N GLU A 77 4.60 2.44 -5.06
CA GLU A 77 3.96 3.49 -4.26
C GLU A 77 3.03 2.92 -3.21
N GLY A 78 2.29 1.87 -3.55
CA GLY A 78 1.44 1.17 -2.59
C GLY A 78 2.25 0.54 -1.45
N ASN A 79 3.42 0.01 -1.76
CA ASN A 79 4.34 -0.54 -0.75
C ASN A 79 4.81 0.55 0.23
N VAL A 80 5.05 1.77 -0.24
CA VAL A 80 5.37 2.91 0.63
C VAL A 80 4.21 3.16 1.61
N GLY A 81 2.97 3.13 1.11
CA GLY A 81 1.78 3.26 1.95
C GLY A 81 1.68 2.16 3.00
N LEU A 82 1.96 0.93 2.60
CA LEU A 82 1.97 -0.21 3.52
C LEU A 82 3.02 -0.03 4.63
N MET A 83 4.21 0.41 4.28
CA MET A 83 5.27 0.66 5.25
C MET A 83 4.88 1.74 6.26
N LYS A 84 4.24 2.82 5.80
CA LYS A 84 3.71 3.87 6.67
C LYS A 84 2.66 3.33 7.63
N ALA A 85 1.77 2.46 7.13
CA ALA A 85 0.74 1.83 7.94
C ALA A 85 1.34 0.94 9.04
N VAL A 86 2.32 0.12 8.69
CA VAL A 86 2.99 -0.77 9.65
C VAL A 86 3.66 0.03 10.77
N LYS A 87 4.29 1.14 10.43
CA LYS A 87 4.91 2.05 11.41
C LYS A 87 3.93 2.60 12.44
N ARG A 88 2.68 2.79 12.04
CA ARG A 88 1.64 3.44 12.85
C ARG A 88 0.61 2.47 13.39
N PHE A 89 0.78 1.19 13.10
CA PHE A 89 -0.17 0.16 13.51
C PHE A 89 -0.21 0.01 15.02
N ASP A 90 -1.41 0.11 15.57
CA ASP A 90 -1.67 -0.13 16.99
C ASP A 90 -2.52 -1.39 17.12
N PRO A 91 -1.92 -2.52 17.57
CA PRO A 91 -2.66 -3.77 17.67
C PRO A 91 -3.75 -3.76 18.74
N GLU A 92 -3.74 -2.76 19.64
CA GLU A 92 -4.71 -2.66 20.73
C GLU A 92 -6.04 -2.03 20.32
N ARG A 93 -6.10 -1.43 19.11
CA ARG A 93 -7.32 -0.76 18.62
C ARG A 93 -8.39 -1.71 18.09
N GLY A 94 -8.13 -3.01 18.03
CA GLY A 94 -9.10 -3.99 17.56
C GLY A 94 -9.33 -3.97 16.06
N VAL A 95 -8.53 -3.26 15.28
CA VAL A 95 -8.60 -3.20 13.82
C VAL A 95 -7.47 -4.03 13.24
N ARG A 96 -7.81 -4.89 12.27
CA ARG A 96 -6.81 -5.69 11.55
C ARG A 96 -5.92 -4.79 10.70
N LEU A 97 -4.64 -5.17 10.58
CA LEU A 97 -3.70 -4.43 9.76
C LEU A 97 -4.16 -4.31 8.30
N VAL A 98 -4.80 -5.35 7.76
CA VAL A 98 -5.30 -5.32 6.38
C VAL A 98 -6.26 -4.16 6.15
N SER A 99 -7.16 -3.90 7.07
CA SER A 99 -8.13 -2.79 6.96
C SER A 99 -7.45 -1.43 7.16
N PHE A 100 -6.58 -1.34 8.14
CA PHE A 100 -5.83 -0.12 8.44
C PHE A 100 -4.90 0.26 7.28
N ALA A 101 -4.14 -0.72 6.77
CA ALA A 101 -3.17 -0.50 5.71
C ALA A 101 -3.80 -0.11 4.38
N LEU A 102 -5.02 -0.60 4.10
CA LEU A 102 -5.70 -0.32 2.84
C LEU A 102 -5.83 1.18 2.58
N HIS A 103 -6.17 1.97 3.61
CA HIS A 103 -6.29 3.42 3.48
C HIS A 103 -4.94 4.08 3.14
N TRP A 104 -3.87 3.62 3.77
CA TRP A 104 -2.52 4.14 3.52
C TRP A 104 -2.02 3.78 2.12
N ILE A 105 -2.28 2.54 1.68
CA ILE A 105 -1.91 2.07 0.35
C ILE A 105 -2.61 2.90 -0.73
N LYS A 106 -3.92 3.07 -0.60
CA LYS A 106 -4.71 3.85 -1.54
C LYS A 106 -4.27 5.31 -1.57
N ALA A 107 -4.03 5.91 -0.41
CA ALA A 107 -3.60 7.30 -0.32
C ALA A 107 -2.29 7.55 -1.07
N GLU A 108 -1.30 6.67 -0.93
CA GLU A 108 -0.03 6.79 -1.64
C GLU A 108 -0.18 6.59 -3.15
N ILE A 109 -0.98 5.63 -3.57
CA ILE A 109 -1.25 5.40 -4.99
C ILE A 109 -1.96 6.61 -5.60
N HIS A 110 -2.97 7.14 -4.92
CA HIS A 110 -3.71 8.33 -5.37
C HIS A 110 -2.77 9.53 -5.54
N GLU A 111 -1.91 9.77 -4.56
CA GLU A 111 -0.95 10.86 -4.63
C GLU A 111 0.01 10.69 -5.81
N PHE A 112 0.51 9.48 -6.02
CA PHE A 112 1.39 9.17 -7.15
C PHE A 112 0.70 9.45 -8.49
N ILE A 113 -0.55 9.01 -8.65
CA ILE A 113 -1.32 9.24 -9.87
C ILE A 113 -1.51 10.74 -10.09
N LEU A 114 -1.87 11.49 -9.05
CA LEU A 114 -2.10 12.94 -9.15
C LEU A 114 -0.81 13.70 -9.50
N ARG A 115 0.34 13.28 -8.97
CA ARG A 115 1.64 13.88 -9.33
C ARG A 115 1.98 13.68 -10.80
N ASN A 116 1.50 12.61 -11.41
CA ASN A 116 1.74 12.30 -12.82
C ASN A 116 0.63 12.81 -13.74
N TRP A 117 -0.29 13.61 -13.21
CA TRP A 117 -1.43 14.16 -13.94
C TRP A 117 -1.03 14.88 -15.22
N ARG A 118 0.06 15.65 -15.21
CA ARG A 118 0.51 16.41 -16.38
C ARG A 118 0.90 15.52 -17.56
N MET A 119 1.52 14.39 -17.29
CA MET A 119 1.92 13.43 -18.32
C MET A 119 0.70 12.74 -18.93
N VAL A 120 -0.29 12.46 -18.12
CA VAL A 120 -1.53 11.81 -18.54
C VAL A 120 -2.49 12.80 -19.21
N LYS A 121 -2.48 14.06 -18.81
CA LYS A 121 -3.37 15.12 -19.29
C LYS A 121 -3.27 15.37 -20.80
N VAL A 122 -2.09 15.20 -21.40
CA VAL A 122 -1.87 15.43 -22.82
C VAL A 122 -2.52 14.34 -23.69
N ALA A 123 -2.68 13.14 -23.15
CA ALA A 123 -3.22 11.98 -23.86
C ALA A 123 -4.59 11.51 -23.32
N THR A 124 -5.20 12.25 -22.39
CA THR A 124 -6.40 11.78 -21.71
C THR A 124 -7.68 12.03 -22.50
N THR A 125 -8.54 11.02 -22.50
CA THR A 125 -9.93 11.16 -22.92
C THR A 125 -10.73 11.89 -21.84
N LYS A 126 -11.93 12.35 -22.21
CA LYS A 126 -12.87 12.97 -21.25
C LYS A 126 -13.20 12.05 -20.08
N ALA A 127 -13.32 10.74 -20.32
CA ALA A 127 -13.57 9.75 -19.30
C ALA A 127 -12.41 9.65 -18.29
N GLN A 128 -11.16 9.67 -18.77
CA GLN A 128 -9.98 9.63 -17.93
C GLN A 128 -9.86 10.87 -17.04
N ARG A 129 -10.19 12.05 -17.57
CA ARG A 129 -10.22 13.29 -16.77
C ARG A 129 -11.21 13.17 -15.61
N LYS A 130 -12.38 12.62 -15.88
CA LYS A 130 -13.41 12.41 -14.84
C LYS A 130 -12.89 11.48 -13.75
N LEU A 131 -12.16 10.42 -14.12
CA LEU A 131 -11.54 9.52 -13.15
C LEU A 131 -10.56 10.26 -12.23
N PHE A 132 -9.74 11.18 -12.78
CA PHE A 132 -8.80 11.96 -11.97
C PHE A 132 -9.51 12.87 -10.98
N PHE A 133 -10.60 13.52 -11.37
CA PHE A 133 -11.38 14.36 -10.44
C PHE A 133 -11.98 13.53 -9.31
N ASN A 134 -12.52 12.35 -9.63
CA ASN A 134 -13.06 11.44 -8.62
C ASN A 134 -11.97 10.96 -7.67
N LEU A 135 -10.78 10.66 -8.21
CA LEU A 135 -9.62 10.24 -7.42
C LEU A 135 -9.22 11.30 -6.40
N ARG A 136 -9.19 12.57 -6.80
CA ARG A 136 -8.83 13.68 -5.93
C ARG A 136 -9.79 13.80 -4.76
N SER A 137 -11.08 13.64 -5.02
CA SER A 137 -12.12 13.64 -3.99
C SER A 137 -11.95 12.48 -3.01
N GLN A 138 -11.71 11.28 -3.53
CA GLN A 138 -11.47 10.09 -2.72
C GLN A 138 -10.23 10.22 -1.83
N LYS A 139 -9.17 10.84 -2.35
CA LYS A 139 -7.95 11.08 -1.58
C LYS A 139 -8.22 11.95 -0.36
N GLN A 140 -9.01 13.02 -0.52
CA GLN A 140 -9.38 13.91 0.59
C GLN A 140 -10.15 13.16 1.68
N GLU A 141 -11.06 12.28 1.30
CA GLU A 141 -11.81 11.45 2.25
C GLU A 141 -10.90 10.47 2.99
N LEU A 142 -9.95 9.84 2.30
CA LEU A 142 -9.00 8.91 2.90
C LEU A 142 -8.08 9.63 3.89
N GLU A 143 -7.63 10.82 3.59
CA GLU A 143 -6.80 11.62 4.49
C GLU A 143 -7.56 11.98 5.77
N LYS A 144 -8.84 12.32 5.68
CA LYS A 144 -9.69 12.57 6.84
C LYS A 144 -9.84 11.33 7.71
N SER A 145 -10.03 10.16 7.10
CA SER A 145 -10.16 8.89 7.82
C SER A 145 -8.86 8.48 8.50
N ALA A 146 -7.72 8.73 7.87
CA ALA A 146 -6.41 8.37 8.41
C ALA A 146 -5.97 9.29 9.56
N SER A 147 -6.46 10.52 9.59
CA SER A 147 -6.13 11.50 10.65
C SER A 147 -7.07 11.45 11.85
N ALA A 148 -8.12 10.66 11.76
CA ALA A 148 -9.10 10.55 12.85
C ALA A 148 -8.62 9.61 13.96
#